data_afb3e0e72f2d9d5cdecc6c857cff3596
#
_entry.id   afb3e0e72f2d9d5cdecc6c857cff3596
#
_cell.length_a   1.000
_cell.length_b   1.000
_cell.length_c   1.000
_cell.angle_alpha   90.00
_cell.angle_beta   90.00
_cell.angle_gamma   90.00
#
_symmetry.space_group_name_H-M   'P 1'
#
loop_
_entity.id
_entity.type
_entity.pdbx_description
1 polymer ?
#
loop_
_entity_poly.entity_id
_entity_poly.type
_entity_poly.pdbx_seq_one_letter_code
_entity_poly.pdbx_strand_id
1 'polypeptide(L)'
;MAKRFLFQNLSHKKMDFDQVFSHILHFMKSDPLGNYRLMLGTDSQVHPDHTIFITGIVIQRMGKGAWACFRKERMKRLMTTLHERISYETSLTEEVAALFTEEKKNELIDVVLPHIYKGATFTIEGHIDIGSGERNRTRVYVNEMMARIESLGMEPKIKPDSIVASSYANRYTK
;
A
#
# COMPACT_ATOMS: atom_id res chain seq x y z
N MET A 1 15.82 19.80 -1.18
CA MET A 1 14.89 19.42 -2.28
C MET A 1 13.81 18.47 -1.75
N ALA A 2 12.57 18.72 -2.12
CA ALA A 2 11.49 17.80 -1.80
C ALA A 2 11.72 16.45 -2.54
N LYS A 3 11.54 15.34 -1.82
CA LYS A 3 11.63 14.00 -2.39
C LYS A 3 10.51 13.82 -3.43
N ARG A 4 10.88 13.51 -4.65
CA ARG A 4 9.92 13.30 -5.73
C ARG A 4 9.41 11.85 -5.70
N PHE A 5 8.10 11.69 -5.58
CA PHE A 5 7.46 10.39 -5.66
C PHE A 5 7.06 10.09 -7.10
N LEU A 6 7.59 9.00 -7.64
CA LEU A 6 7.24 8.51 -8.96
C LEU A 6 6.70 7.09 -8.85
N PHE A 7 5.60 6.85 -9.55
CA PHE A 7 4.89 5.58 -9.57
C PHE A 7 4.80 5.04 -10.99
N GLN A 8 4.61 3.74 -11.11
CA GLN A 8 4.50 3.07 -12.40
C GLN A 8 3.59 1.85 -12.31
N ASN A 9 3.08 1.43 -13.47
CA ASN A 9 2.41 0.15 -13.67
C ASN A 9 2.69 -0.33 -15.10
N LEU A 10 1.97 -1.36 -15.55
CA LEU A 10 2.18 -1.91 -16.89
C LEU A 10 1.81 -0.92 -18.02
N SER A 11 0.93 0.03 -17.74
CA SER A 11 0.43 1.00 -18.74
C SER A 11 1.16 2.34 -18.69
N HIS A 12 1.66 2.75 -17.52
CA HIS A 12 2.27 4.06 -17.30
C HIS A 12 3.57 3.92 -16.51
N LYS A 13 4.67 4.46 -17.05
CA LYS A 13 6.01 4.27 -16.45
C LYS A 13 6.44 5.37 -15.50
N LYS A 14 5.85 6.55 -15.59
CA LYS A 14 6.19 7.69 -14.73
C LYS A 14 4.91 8.46 -14.42
N MET A 15 4.39 8.25 -13.23
CA MET A 15 3.25 9.02 -12.72
C MET A 15 3.67 9.75 -11.46
N ASP A 16 3.31 11.02 -11.33
CA ASP A 16 3.35 11.69 -10.04
C ASP A 16 2.13 11.28 -9.20
N PHE A 17 2.09 11.71 -7.95
CA PHE A 17 0.99 11.30 -7.07
C PHE A 17 -0.37 11.87 -7.51
N ASP A 18 -0.40 13.07 -8.07
CA ASP A 18 -1.66 13.65 -8.55
C ASP A 18 -2.26 12.81 -9.68
N GLN A 19 -1.42 12.29 -10.56
CA GLN A 19 -1.84 11.38 -11.63
C GLN A 19 -2.35 10.05 -11.05
N VAL A 20 -1.66 9.48 -10.06
CA VAL A 20 -2.10 8.27 -9.36
C VAL A 20 -3.46 8.51 -8.70
N PHE A 21 -3.62 9.61 -7.98
CA PHE A 21 -4.86 9.96 -7.32
C PHE A 21 -6.02 10.12 -8.33
N SER A 22 -5.75 10.76 -9.46
CA SER A 22 -6.74 10.90 -10.53
C SER A 22 -7.21 9.55 -11.09
N HIS A 23 -6.30 8.60 -11.25
CA HIS A 23 -6.65 7.25 -11.68
C HIS A 23 -7.52 6.53 -10.65
N ILE A 24 -7.19 6.64 -9.37
CA ILE A 24 -7.98 6.04 -8.29
C ILE A 24 -9.38 6.64 -8.27
N LEU A 25 -9.46 7.96 -8.31
CA LEU A 25 -10.73 8.68 -8.29
C LEU A 25 -11.61 8.31 -9.49
N HIS A 26 -11.02 8.26 -10.68
CA HIS A 26 -11.72 7.84 -11.91
C HIS A 26 -12.24 6.41 -11.80
N PHE A 27 -11.43 5.50 -11.30
CA PHE A 27 -11.82 4.10 -11.08
C PHE A 27 -13.03 4.00 -10.16
N MET A 28 -13.04 4.74 -9.05
CA MET A 28 -14.17 4.76 -8.11
C MET A 28 -15.41 5.42 -8.70
N LYS A 29 -15.25 6.55 -9.40
CA LYS A 29 -16.38 7.27 -10.02
C LYS A 29 -17.06 6.49 -11.13
N SER A 30 -16.35 5.55 -11.76
CA SER A 30 -16.94 4.71 -12.81
C SER A 30 -18.00 3.73 -12.29
N ASP A 31 -18.00 3.43 -10.99
CA ASP A 31 -19.03 2.62 -10.34
C ASP A 31 -19.12 2.98 -8.86
N PRO A 32 -19.79 4.08 -8.49
CA PRO A 32 -19.78 4.58 -7.11
C PRO A 32 -20.45 3.68 -6.08
N LEU A 33 -21.22 2.68 -6.50
CA LEU A 33 -21.94 1.76 -5.62
C LEU A 33 -21.08 0.56 -5.17
N GLY A 34 -19.79 0.56 -5.48
CA GLY A 34 -18.91 -0.57 -5.16
C GLY A 34 -18.48 -0.63 -3.70
N ASN A 35 -17.90 -1.77 -3.33
CA ASN A 35 -17.19 -1.96 -2.09
C ASN A 35 -15.69 -1.77 -2.36
N TYR A 36 -15.15 -0.64 -1.91
CA TYR A 36 -13.79 -0.24 -2.24
C TYR A 36 -12.83 -0.46 -1.10
N ARG A 37 -11.66 -0.98 -1.43
CA ARG A 37 -10.52 -1.10 -0.52
C ARG A 37 -9.32 -0.41 -1.15
N LEU A 38 -8.83 0.64 -0.49
CA LEU A 38 -7.55 1.26 -0.84
C LEU A 38 -6.48 0.59 0.03
N MET A 39 -5.54 -0.08 -0.61
CA MET A 39 -4.54 -0.91 0.08
C MET A 39 -3.14 -0.43 -0.28
N LEU A 40 -2.32 -0.22 0.73
CA LEU A 40 -0.93 0.17 0.60
C LEU A 40 -0.05 -0.88 1.26
N GLY A 41 1.10 -1.19 0.66
CA GLY A 41 2.02 -2.15 1.27
C GLY A 41 3.37 -2.15 0.57
N THR A 42 4.41 -2.52 1.31
CA THR A 42 5.79 -2.57 0.83
C THR A 42 6.38 -3.95 1.04
N ASP A 43 7.13 -4.41 0.05
CA ASP A 43 7.98 -5.58 0.15
C ASP A 43 9.39 -5.24 -0.32
N SER A 44 10.35 -6.07 0.06
CA SER A 44 11.74 -5.86 -0.30
C SER A 44 12.46 -7.15 -0.61
N GLN A 45 13.55 -7.03 -1.35
CA GLN A 45 14.46 -8.14 -1.59
C GLN A 45 15.90 -7.64 -1.55
N VAL A 46 16.73 -8.36 -0.80
CA VAL A 46 18.17 -8.11 -0.74
C VAL A 46 18.82 -8.82 -1.93
N HIS A 47 19.50 -8.05 -2.76
CA HIS A 47 20.32 -8.54 -3.86
C HIS A 47 21.80 -8.51 -3.46
N PRO A 48 22.74 -9.07 -4.25
CA PRO A 48 24.15 -9.14 -3.84
C PRO A 48 24.81 -7.80 -3.51
N ASP A 49 24.38 -6.71 -4.14
CA ASP A 49 25.00 -5.38 -4.00
C ASP A 49 24.04 -4.27 -3.58
N HIS A 50 22.75 -4.58 -3.41
CA HIS A 50 21.72 -3.58 -3.10
C HIS A 50 20.47 -4.23 -2.52
N THR A 51 19.56 -3.41 -2.01
CA THR A 51 18.21 -3.82 -1.58
C THR A 51 17.18 -3.08 -2.43
N ILE A 52 16.20 -3.80 -2.95
CA ILE A 52 15.06 -3.24 -3.69
C ILE A 52 13.86 -3.20 -2.76
N PHE A 53 13.19 -2.05 -2.72
CA PHE A 53 11.92 -1.85 -2.03
C PHE A 53 10.83 -1.48 -3.03
N ILE A 54 9.71 -2.15 -2.96
CA ILE A 54 8.54 -1.88 -3.79
C ILE A 54 7.36 -1.53 -2.87
N THR A 55 6.80 -0.34 -3.06
CA THR A 55 5.58 0.07 -2.36
C THR A 55 4.43 0.08 -3.36
N GLY A 56 3.44 -0.76 -3.12
CA GLY A 56 2.25 -0.88 -3.95
C GLY A 56 1.10 -0.03 -3.45
N ILE A 57 0.32 0.48 -4.38
CA ILE A 57 -0.98 1.12 -4.14
C ILE A 57 -2.00 0.37 -4.99
N VAL A 58 -3.03 -0.16 -4.34
CA VAL A 58 -4.10 -0.89 -5.04
C VAL A 58 -5.44 -0.34 -4.58
N ILE A 59 -6.27 0.09 -5.54
CA ILE A 59 -7.69 0.34 -5.29
C ILE A 59 -8.48 -0.82 -5.87
N GLN A 60 -9.16 -1.56 -5.00
CA GLN A 60 -9.95 -2.73 -5.38
C GLN A 60 -11.43 -2.43 -5.25
N ARG A 61 -12.18 -2.74 -6.30
CA ARG A 61 -13.64 -2.86 -6.25
C ARG A 61 -13.93 -4.34 -6.04
N MET A 62 -14.39 -4.70 -4.84
CA MET A 62 -14.55 -6.10 -4.47
C MET A 62 -15.43 -6.85 -5.45
N GLY A 63 -14.91 -7.96 -6.02
CA GLY A 63 -15.58 -8.75 -7.02
C GLY A 63 -15.58 -8.17 -8.44
N LYS A 64 -15.05 -6.97 -8.66
CA LYS A 64 -15.12 -6.25 -9.95
C LYS A 64 -13.81 -5.59 -10.37
N GLY A 65 -12.68 -6.17 -10.00
CA GLY A 65 -11.38 -5.72 -10.48
C GLY A 65 -10.68 -4.70 -9.58
N ALA A 66 -9.54 -4.23 -10.07
CA ALA A 66 -8.68 -3.31 -9.33
C ALA A 66 -7.84 -2.47 -10.29
N TRP A 67 -7.41 -1.31 -9.81
CA TRP A 67 -6.35 -0.53 -10.42
C TRP A 67 -5.17 -0.48 -9.46
N ALA A 68 -3.94 -0.56 -9.99
CA ALA A 68 -2.76 -0.64 -9.15
C ALA A 68 -1.56 0.07 -9.78
N CYS A 69 -0.68 0.55 -8.92
CA CYS A 69 0.64 1.05 -9.29
C CYS A 69 1.64 0.80 -8.16
N PHE A 70 2.92 1.00 -8.43
CA PHE A 70 3.94 0.83 -7.42
C PHE A 70 5.07 1.87 -7.58
N ARG A 71 5.76 2.11 -6.48
CA ARG A 71 6.96 2.91 -6.41
C ARG A 71 8.14 1.98 -6.13
N LYS A 72 9.23 2.15 -6.85
CA LYS A 72 10.46 1.39 -6.65
C LYS A 72 11.53 2.28 -6.03
N GLU A 73 12.15 1.78 -4.97
CA GLU A 73 13.31 2.41 -4.35
C GLU A 73 14.46 1.41 -4.30
N ARG A 74 15.59 1.82 -4.84
CA ARG A 74 16.83 1.04 -4.79
C ARG A 74 17.76 1.66 -3.78
N MET A 75 18.23 0.85 -2.84
CA MET A 75 19.18 1.27 -1.81
C MET A 75 20.48 0.48 -2.01
N LYS A 76 21.61 1.18 -2.10
CA LYS A 76 22.92 0.53 -2.26
C LYS A 76 23.32 -0.29 -1.04
N ARG A 77 22.75 0.01 0.12
CA ARG A 77 23.00 -0.71 1.35
C ARG A 77 22.25 -2.05 1.36
N LEU A 78 22.92 -3.07 1.91
CA LEU A 78 22.29 -4.36 2.14
C LEU A 78 21.59 -4.34 3.50
N MET A 79 20.27 -4.46 3.52
CA MET A 79 19.48 -4.55 4.73
C MET A 79 19.26 -6.02 5.10
N THR A 80 20.20 -6.59 5.83
CA THR A 80 20.17 -8.01 6.18
C THR A 80 19.46 -8.30 7.51
N THR A 81 19.38 -7.33 8.41
CA THR A 81 18.65 -7.47 9.68
C THR A 81 17.14 -7.43 9.41
N LEU A 82 16.45 -8.47 9.84
CA LEU A 82 15.02 -8.63 9.58
C LEU A 82 14.19 -7.47 10.14
N HIS A 83 14.41 -7.09 11.41
CA HIS A 83 13.68 -5.96 12.03
C HIS A 83 13.91 -4.65 11.30
N GLU A 84 15.15 -4.32 10.95
CA GLU A 84 15.48 -3.10 10.21
C GLU A 84 14.77 -3.06 8.86
N ARG A 85 14.77 -4.17 8.13
CA ARG A 85 14.14 -4.27 6.83
C ARG A 85 12.62 -4.10 6.91
N ILE A 86 11.97 -4.80 7.85
CA ILE A 86 10.53 -4.68 8.07
C ILE A 86 10.14 -3.27 8.52
N SER A 87 10.92 -2.69 9.42
CA SER A 87 10.68 -1.30 9.86
C SER A 87 10.81 -0.30 8.73
N TYR A 88 11.79 -0.49 7.85
CA TYR A 88 11.98 0.37 6.68
C TYR A 88 10.85 0.18 5.65
N GLU A 89 10.43 -1.05 5.40
CA GLU A 89 9.25 -1.34 4.56
C GLU A 89 8.02 -0.59 5.07
N THR A 90 7.78 -0.66 6.38
CA THR A 90 6.65 0.04 7.02
C THR A 90 6.80 1.55 6.88
N SER A 91 8.00 2.10 7.03
CA SER A 91 8.27 3.53 6.81
C SER A 91 7.93 3.97 5.39
N LEU A 92 8.22 3.17 4.39
CA LEU A 92 7.90 3.49 3.00
C LEU A 92 6.39 3.46 2.75
N THR A 93 5.68 2.54 3.39
CA THR A 93 4.22 2.53 3.37
C THR A 93 3.65 3.78 4.03
N GLU A 94 4.20 4.18 5.18
CA GLU A 94 3.81 5.42 5.87
C GLU A 94 4.05 6.66 5.01
N GLU A 95 5.18 6.74 4.30
CA GLU A 95 5.47 7.86 3.40
C GLU A 95 4.41 8.00 2.29
N VAL A 96 4.02 6.89 1.69
CA VAL A 96 2.99 6.90 0.63
C VAL A 96 1.62 7.21 1.23
N ALA A 97 1.31 6.65 2.41
CA ALA A 97 0.06 6.94 3.12
C ALA A 97 -0.11 8.43 3.40
N ALA A 98 0.98 9.12 3.74
CA ALA A 98 0.95 10.56 4.02
C ALA A 98 0.59 11.42 2.80
N LEU A 99 0.74 10.90 1.59
CA LEU A 99 0.32 11.59 0.37
C LEU A 99 -1.21 11.66 0.26
N PHE A 100 -1.91 10.71 0.86
CA PHE A 100 -3.37 10.72 0.98
C PHE A 100 -3.76 11.60 2.17
N THR A 101 -3.78 12.90 1.96
CA THR A 101 -4.19 13.89 2.97
C THR A 101 -5.64 13.68 3.37
N GLU A 102 -6.10 14.28 4.48
CA GLU A 102 -7.50 14.23 4.89
C GLU A 102 -8.43 14.75 3.78
N GLU A 103 -8.02 15.80 3.07
CA GLU A 103 -8.78 16.34 1.94
C GLU A 103 -8.93 15.30 0.83
N LYS A 104 -7.85 14.63 0.45
CA LYS A 104 -7.88 13.59 -0.59
C LYS A 104 -8.68 12.37 -0.16
N LYS A 105 -8.54 11.92 1.10
CA LYS A 105 -9.37 10.84 1.64
C LYS A 105 -10.84 11.18 1.57
N ASN A 106 -11.20 12.41 1.93
CA ASN A 106 -12.59 12.87 1.88
C ASN A 106 -13.14 12.89 0.46
N GLU A 107 -12.33 13.26 -0.53
CA GLU A 107 -12.74 13.17 -1.93
C GLU A 107 -13.10 11.74 -2.35
N LEU A 108 -12.33 10.75 -1.88
CA LEU A 108 -12.60 9.34 -2.16
C LEU A 108 -13.87 8.86 -1.44
N ILE A 109 -14.02 9.23 -0.18
CA ILE A 109 -15.21 8.90 0.62
C ILE A 109 -16.47 9.50 -0.02
N ASP A 110 -16.40 10.73 -0.51
CA ASP A 110 -17.52 11.44 -1.13
C ASP A 110 -18.06 10.72 -2.36
N VAL A 111 -17.24 9.92 -3.04
CA VAL A 111 -17.69 9.12 -4.19
C VAL A 111 -18.74 8.08 -3.76
N VAL A 112 -18.50 7.39 -2.64
CA VAL A 112 -19.38 6.30 -2.16
C VAL A 112 -20.45 6.79 -1.19
N LEU A 113 -20.25 7.94 -0.55
CA LEU A 113 -21.12 8.45 0.50
C LEU A 113 -22.59 8.48 0.13
N PRO A 114 -23.02 8.96 -1.08
CA PRO A 114 -24.41 8.95 -1.47
C PRO A 114 -25.03 7.56 -1.61
N HIS A 115 -24.23 6.51 -1.66
CA HIS A 115 -24.63 5.13 -1.92
C HIS A 115 -24.42 4.19 -0.73
N ILE A 116 -24.01 4.70 0.44
CA ILE A 116 -23.74 3.88 1.63
C ILE A 116 -25.00 3.11 2.06
N TYR A 117 -26.18 3.73 1.98
CA TYR A 117 -27.43 3.07 2.31
C TYR A 117 -27.78 1.91 1.37
N LYS A 118 -27.14 1.82 0.20
CA LYS A 118 -27.24 0.71 -0.75
C LYS A 118 -26.10 -0.31 -0.60
N GLY A 119 -25.27 -0.16 0.42
CA GLY A 119 -24.16 -1.07 0.71
C GLY A 119 -22.80 -0.68 0.17
N ALA A 120 -22.63 0.51 -0.40
CA ALA A 120 -21.32 1.00 -0.81
C ALA A 120 -20.43 1.20 0.42
N THR A 121 -19.14 0.82 0.31
CA THR A 121 -18.16 0.96 1.40
C THR A 121 -16.82 1.46 0.87
N PHE A 122 -16.05 2.04 1.78
CA PHE A 122 -14.66 2.42 1.50
C PHE A 122 -13.81 2.21 2.74
N THR A 123 -12.71 1.48 2.59
CA THR A 123 -11.72 1.25 3.65
C THR A 123 -10.32 1.59 3.14
N ILE A 124 -9.44 2.00 4.06
CA ILE A 124 -8.02 2.22 3.79
C ILE A 124 -7.22 1.25 4.65
N GLU A 125 -6.37 0.44 4.02
CA GLU A 125 -5.61 -0.61 4.68
C GLU A 125 -4.11 -0.43 4.44
N GLY A 126 -3.32 -0.68 5.48
CA GLY A 126 -1.88 -0.78 5.38
C GLY A 126 -1.46 -2.25 5.52
N HIS A 127 -0.84 -2.80 4.49
CA HIS A 127 -0.44 -4.20 4.44
C HIS A 127 1.03 -4.35 4.85
N ILE A 128 1.29 -5.31 5.73
CA ILE A 128 2.62 -5.59 6.25
C ILE A 128 2.95 -7.07 5.98
N ASP A 129 4.11 -7.32 5.40
CA ASP A 129 4.53 -8.70 5.05
C ASP A 129 5.09 -9.46 6.24
N ILE A 130 4.30 -9.54 7.30
CA ILE A 130 4.63 -10.25 8.54
C ILE A 130 3.49 -11.17 8.94
N GLY A 131 3.79 -12.17 9.76
CA GLY A 131 2.79 -13.11 10.25
C GLY A 131 2.91 -13.40 11.74
N SER A 132 1.78 -13.74 12.35
CA SER A 132 1.66 -14.04 13.79
C SER A 132 1.78 -15.53 14.14
N GLY A 133 1.87 -16.42 13.15
CA GLY A 133 2.00 -17.85 13.38
C GLY A 133 3.31 -18.22 14.11
N GLU A 134 3.29 -19.27 14.92
CA GLU A 134 4.45 -19.69 15.73
C GLU A 134 5.71 -19.96 14.89
N ARG A 135 5.55 -20.44 13.66
CA ARG A 135 6.66 -20.70 12.74
C ARG A 135 7.13 -19.46 11.98
N ASN A 136 6.44 -18.33 12.14
CA ASN A 136 6.78 -17.11 11.42
C ASN A 136 7.83 -16.33 12.19
N ARG A 137 8.98 -16.08 11.55
CA ARG A 137 10.11 -15.35 12.18
C ARG A 137 9.79 -13.89 12.45
N THR A 138 8.76 -13.34 11.82
CA THR A 138 8.38 -11.93 11.94
C THR A 138 7.35 -11.69 13.05
N ARG A 139 6.81 -12.72 13.66
CA ARG A 139 5.72 -12.62 14.65
C ARG A 139 6.02 -11.68 15.82
N VAL A 140 7.30 -11.57 16.20
CA VAL A 140 7.72 -10.72 17.32
C VAL A 140 7.57 -9.23 17.03
N TYR A 141 7.41 -8.85 15.75
CA TYR A 141 7.28 -7.46 15.32
C TYR A 141 5.84 -7.08 15.00
N VAL A 142 4.89 -8.00 15.09
CA VAL A 142 3.50 -7.79 14.68
C VAL A 142 2.87 -6.59 15.38
N ASN A 143 2.93 -6.56 16.72
CA ASN A 143 2.29 -5.48 17.49
C ASN A 143 2.89 -4.11 17.18
N GLU A 144 4.21 -4.03 17.04
CA GLU A 144 4.92 -2.78 16.72
C GLU A 144 4.46 -2.24 15.36
N MET A 145 4.49 -3.07 14.33
CA MET A 145 4.17 -2.64 12.97
C MET A 145 2.69 -2.34 12.79
N MET A 146 1.81 -3.14 13.39
CA MET A 146 0.37 -2.87 13.36
C MET A 146 0.04 -1.53 14.02
N ALA A 147 0.66 -1.22 15.17
CA ALA A 147 0.45 0.05 15.87
C ALA A 147 0.88 1.24 15.00
N ARG A 148 1.96 1.11 14.25
CA ARG A 148 2.42 2.16 13.33
C ARG A 148 1.39 2.45 12.24
N ILE A 149 0.81 1.41 11.65
CA ILE A 149 -0.23 1.56 10.63
C ILE A 149 -1.51 2.16 11.23
N GLU A 150 -1.94 1.68 12.39
CA GLU A 150 -3.13 2.19 13.08
C GLU A 150 -2.99 3.68 13.43
N SER A 151 -1.79 4.13 13.79
CA SER A 151 -1.53 5.53 14.14
C SER A 151 -1.77 6.49 12.97
N LEU A 152 -1.80 5.99 11.73
CA LEU A 152 -2.08 6.76 10.53
C LEU A 152 -3.57 6.72 10.13
N GLY A 153 -4.41 6.09 10.94
CA GLY A 153 -5.84 5.94 10.64
C GLY A 153 -6.14 4.88 9.59
N MET A 154 -5.20 3.97 9.33
CA MET A 154 -5.39 2.86 8.42
C MET A 154 -5.63 1.56 9.18
N GLU A 155 -6.36 0.64 8.57
CA GLU A 155 -6.57 -0.70 9.10
C GLU A 155 -5.36 -1.58 8.76
N PRO A 156 -4.63 -2.11 9.75
CA PRO A 156 -3.47 -2.96 9.47
C PRO A 156 -3.89 -4.36 9.05
N LYS A 157 -3.22 -4.89 8.04
CA LYS A 157 -3.37 -6.28 7.60
C LYS A 157 -2.00 -6.96 7.59
N ILE A 158 -1.95 -8.15 8.14
CA ILE A 158 -0.76 -9.02 8.14
C ILE A 158 -1.06 -10.29 7.36
N LYS A 159 -0.08 -11.16 7.17
CA LYS A 159 -0.29 -12.47 6.52
C LYS A 159 -1.40 -13.28 7.21
N PRO A 160 -2.29 -13.91 6.46
CA PRO A 160 -2.32 -14.05 4.99
C PRO A 160 -3.03 -12.93 4.24
N ASP A 161 -3.53 -11.90 4.92
CA ASP A 161 -4.40 -10.87 4.33
C ASP A 161 -3.63 -9.66 3.77
N SER A 162 -2.31 -9.62 3.93
CA SER A 162 -1.45 -8.53 3.46
C SER A 162 -1.06 -8.68 1.97
N ILE A 163 -2.03 -8.86 1.11
CA ILE A 163 -1.83 -9.22 -0.31
C ILE A 163 -1.03 -8.21 -1.12
N VAL A 164 -1.11 -6.93 -0.80
CA VAL A 164 -0.35 -5.90 -1.53
C VAL A 164 1.14 -6.02 -1.23
N ALA A 165 1.52 -6.25 0.01
CA ALA A 165 2.91 -6.47 0.38
C ALA A 165 3.41 -7.86 -0.06
N SER A 166 2.68 -8.92 0.31
CA SER A 166 3.15 -10.31 0.12
C SER A 166 3.02 -10.83 -1.32
N SER A 167 2.19 -10.21 -2.15
CA SER A 167 1.94 -10.67 -3.52
C SER A 167 2.21 -9.60 -4.56
N TYR A 168 1.50 -8.47 -4.51
CA TYR A 168 1.62 -7.44 -5.55
C TYR A 168 3.01 -6.80 -5.56
N ALA A 169 3.46 -6.24 -4.44
CA ALA A 169 4.79 -5.63 -4.34
C ALA A 169 5.91 -6.65 -4.55
N ASN A 170 5.76 -7.85 -3.97
CA ASN A 170 6.73 -8.93 -4.09
C ASN A 170 7.07 -9.25 -5.56
N ARG A 171 6.10 -9.18 -6.45
CA ARG A 171 6.27 -9.44 -7.88
C ARG A 171 7.37 -8.57 -8.51
N TYR A 172 7.56 -7.36 -8.02
CA TYR A 172 8.46 -6.37 -8.62
C TYR A 172 9.80 -6.21 -7.88
N THR A 173 10.02 -6.93 -6.77
CA THR A 173 11.28 -6.87 -6.01
C THR A 173 12.43 -7.63 -6.68
N LYS A 174 12.14 -8.50 -7.60
CA LYS A 174 13.10 -9.43 -8.25
C LYS A 174 13.94 -8.80 -9.34
#